data_018f826d3653e44a7b8e9ac870d22ec8
#
_entry.id   018f826d3653e44a7b8e9ac870d22ec8
#
_cell.length_a   1.000
_cell.length_b   1.000
_cell.length_c   1.000
_cell.angle_alpha   90.00
_cell.angle_beta   90.00
_cell.angle_gamma   90.00
#
_symmetry.space_group_name_H-M   'P 1'
#
loop_
_entity.id
_entity.type
_entity.pdbx_description
1 polymer ?
#
loop_
_entity_poly.entity_id
_entity_poly.type
_entity_poly.pdbx_seq_one_letter_code
_entity_poly.pdbx_strand_id
1 'polypeptide(L)'
;MNNRFDLAIWLESDELPRTDQQEANGDSRASGTSGIQVHLNFWKLPKCNAVDIGINFPIFKNGKVNIFIDTTSKIEAEDITYKLKDDNIINTIFNEFINSETCKEQIGCRKCKRSSGQADFFCLRCLDDSPNLKQDKKYNGTLITFNISAIKCIIPCDCKRQYIRIRLSGEAINKIYIKDKIPAARLQYYTSKIDFLDFRLNNVRSLPQSLTSKVVYPTLDSIRCFLMLESGEELTLHNKGYKKVRAIEKEKWPNYLEALTPYVNNKDESGTTSLFQKCKEYFKKFLPSGRKKNKFILAYQWSTDTPDQDFSIFVQIKRSDFFIRTVMFFILITTFFGLFPSVLAPYVDKGIKHLWQLIFG
;
A
#
# COMPACT_ATOMS: atom_id res chain seq x y z
N MET A 1 18.83 3.72 -9.28
CA MET A 1 17.39 4.06 -9.17
C MET A 1 17.02 4.01 -7.71
N ASN A 2 16.54 5.12 -7.14
CA ASN A 2 16.05 5.14 -5.76
C ASN A 2 14.75 4.33 -5.71
N ASN A 3 14.81 3.19 -5.05
CA ASN A 3 13.66 2.29 -4.88
C ASN A 3 12.85 2.65 -3.62
N ARG A 4 12.77 3.95 -3.28
CA ARG A 4 12.02 4.48 -2.13
C ARG A 4 10.71 5.07 -2.61
N PHE A 5 9.72 5.08 -1.73
CA PHE A 5 8.46 5.76 -1.95
C PHE A 5 8.37 6.97 -1.02
N ASP A 6 8.82 8.12 -1.54
CA ASP A 6 8.81 9.39 -0.84
C ASP A 6 7.53 10.15 -1.19
N LEU A 7 6.83 10.60 -0.16
CA LEU A 7 5.55 11.32 -0.25
C LEU A 7 5.63 12.57 0.62
N ALA A 8 5.11 13.68 0.11
CA ALA A 8 4.93 14.90 0.89
C ALA A 8 3.48 15.38 0.85
N ILE A 9 2.99 15.87 1.98
CA ILE A 9 1.64 16.44 2.12
C ILE A 9 1.77 17.81 2.74
N TRP A 10 1.11 18.82 2.13
CA TRP A 10 0.99 20.15 2.72
C TRP A 10 -0.32 20.81 2.35
N LEU A 11 -0.66 21.85 3.10
CA LEU A 11 -1.87 22.65 2.92
C LEU A 11 -1.49 24.04 2.42
N GLU A 12 -2.26 24.58 1.51
CA GLU A 12 -2.19 25.96 1.06
C GLU A 12 -3.54 26.63 1.30
N SER A 13 -3.58 27.64 2.17
CA SER A 13 -4.78 28.47 2.41
C SER A 13 -4.38 29.79 3.02
N ASP A 14 -5.05 30.86 2.60
CA ASP A 14 -4.88 32.18 3.21
C ASP A 14 -5.49 32.28 4.62
N GLU A 15 -6.31 31.29 5.00
CA GLU A 15 -6.97 31.22 6.31
C GLU A 15 -6.10 30.48 7.36
N LEU A 16 -5.00 29.84 6.94
CA LEU A 16 -4.08 29.19 7.86
C LEU A 16 -3.07 30.23 8.40
N PRO A 17 -2.78 30.20 9.73
CA PRO A 17 -1.79 31.12 10.30
C PRO A 17 -0.42 30.88 9.64
N ARG A 18 0.19 31.96 9.16
CA ARG A 18 1.55 31.92 8.61
C ARG A 18 2.55 31.75 9.74
N THR A 19 3.46 30.85 9.60
CA THR A 19 4.48 30.49 10.61
C THR A 19 5.41 31.66 10.99
N ASP A 20 5.55 32.65 10.08
CA ASP A 20 6.49 33.78 10.23
C ASP A 20 6.11 34.77 11.35
N GLN A 21 4.89 34.69 11.91
CA GLN A 21 4.46 35.55 13.03
C GLN A 21 4.65 34.95 14.42
N GLN A 22 5.10 33.68 14.52
CA GLN A 22 5.23 33.00 15.81
C GLN A 22 6.58 33.20 16.52
N GLU A 23 7.62 33.63 15.81
CA GLU A 23 8.94 33.84 16.44
C GLU A 23 9.06 35.14 17.25
N ALA A 24 8.12 36.09 17.10
CA ALA A 24 8.23 37.41 17.75
C ALA A 24 7.72 37.47 19.19
N ASN A 25 6.89 36.55 19.63
CA ASN A 25 6.32 36.51 20.98
C ASN A 25 6.77 35.21 21.66
N GLY A 26 7.80 35.29 22.47
CA GLY A 26 8.45 34.19 23.17
C GLY A 26 7.59 33.29 24.08
N ASP A 27 6.32 33.14 23.81
CA ASP A 27 5.39 32.27 24.52
C ASP A 27 5.26 30.93 23.79
N SER A 28 6.12 29.97 24.18
CA SER A 28 6.23 28.62 23.60
C SER A 28 5.01 27.70 23.83
N ARG A 29 3.83 28.26 24.07
CA ARG A 29 2.55 27.54 24.24
C ARG A 29 1.41 28.11 23.40
N ALA A 30 1.70 28.73 22.27
CA ALA A 30 0.63 29.11 21.33
C ALA A 30 0.09 27.86 20.63
N SER A 31 -0.88 27.24 21.25
CA SER A 31 -1.83 26.28 20.71
C SER A 31 -2.54 26.88 19.49
N GLY A 32 -2.06 26.71 18.28
CA GLY A 32 -2.74 27.36 17.16
C GLY A 32 -2.60 26.77 15.79
N THR A 33 -1.54 26.10 15.50
CA THR A 33 -1.44 25.36 14.24
C THR A 33 -2.04 23.98 14.43
N SER A 34 -3.33 23.84 14.22
CA SER A 34 -3.94 22.52 14.19
C SER A 34 -3.30 21.72 13.06
N GLY A 35 -2.47 20.77 13.42
CA GLY A 35 -1.79 19.91 12.51
C GLY A 35 -2.74 19.00 11.72
N ILE A 36 -2.22 18.17 10.88
CA ILE A 36 -3.00 17.21 10.11
C ILE A 36 -2.91 15.81 10.72
N GLN A 37 -3.96 15.02 10.55
CA GLN A 37 -3.95 13.59 10.83
C GLN A 37 -3.90 12.84 9.50
N VAL A 38 -3.00 11.87 9.37
CA VAL A 38 -2.80 11.14 8.12
C VAL A 38 -3.10 9.65 8.32
N HIS A 39 -3.92 9.11 7.44
CA HIS A 39 -4.25 7.70 7.38
C HIS A 39 -3.68 7.12 6.07
N LEU A 40 -2.81 6.14 6.16
CA LEU A 40 -2.17 5.49 5.04
C LEU A 40 -2.56 4.02 5.01
N ASN A 41 -3.03 3.54 3.87
CA ASN A 41 -3.29 2.11 3.69
C ASN A 41 -2.54 1.63 2.45
N PHE A 42 -1.52 0.83 2.65
CA PHE A 42 -0.77 0.15 1.59
C PHE A 42 -1.45 -1.19 1.29
N TRP A 43 -2.07 -1.30 0.14
CA TRP A 43 -2.71 -2.51 -0.34
C TRP A 43 -1.72 -3.29 -1.20
N LYS A 44 -1.21 -4.41 -0.70
CA LYS A 44 -0.41 -5.36 -1.47
C LYS A 44 -1.24 -6.59 -1.76
N LEU A 45 -1.97 -6.55 -2.84
CA LEU A 45 -2.85 -7.64 -3.26
C LEU A 45 -2.31 -8.33 -4.52
N PRO A 46 -2.62 -9.61 -4.76
CA PRO A 46 -2.04 -10.38 -5.87
C PRO A 46 -2.26 -9.78 -7.26
N LYS A 47 -3.36 -9.06 -7.45
CA LYS A 47 -3.75 -8.49 -8.75
C LYS A 47 -3.57 -6.99 -8.83
N CYS A 48 -3.46 -6.29 -7.71
CA CYS A 48 -3.40 -4.83 -7.68
C CYS A 48 -2.71 -4.34 -6.42
N ASN A 49 -1.80 -3.40 -6.58
CA ASN A 49 -1.28 -2.61 -5.49
C ASN A 49 -1.95 -1.23 -5.53
N ALA A 50 -2.27 -0.71 -4.35
CA ALA A 50 -2.78 0.65 -4.21
C ALA A 50 -2.28 1.27 -2.90
N VAL A 51 -2.30 2.59 -2.85
CA VAL A 51 -2.06 3.36 -1.62
C VAL A 51 -3.23 4.29 -1.41
N ASP A 52 -3.96 4.11 -0.31
CA ASP A 52 -5.00 5.05 0.08
C ASP A 52 -4.43 6.04 1.09
N ILE A 53 -4.62 7.32 0.81
CA ILE A 53 -4.18 8.44 1.64
C ILE A 53 -5.42 9.16 2.15
N GLY A 54 -5.67 9.09 3.45
CA GLY A 54 -6.70 9.87 4.12
C GLY A 54 -6.06 11.03 4.86
N ILE A 55 -6.62 12.23 4.72
CA ILE A 55 -6.11 13.44 5.35
C ILE A 55 -7.26 14.09 6.11
N ASN A 56 -7.09 14.21 7.42
CA ASN A 56 -7.98 14.94 8.31
C ASN A 56 -7.29 16.25 8.69
N PHE A 57 -7.87 17.37 8.33
CA PHE A 57 -7.27 18.70 8.45
C PHE A 57 -8.30 19.73 8.89
N PRO A 58 -7.86 20.90 9.39
CA PRO A 58 -8.74 21.99 9.80
C PRO A 58 -9.67 22.42 8.69
N ILE A 59 -10.84 22.94 9.06
CA ILE A 59 -11.74 23.52 8.07
C ILE A 59 -11.17 24.85 7.60
N PHE A 60 -11.07 25.01 6.29
CA PHE A 60 -10.89 26.28 5.60
C PHE A 60 -11.75 26.29 4.34
N LYS A 61 -12.22 27.46 3.96
CA LYS A 61 -13.12 27.62 2.80
C LYS A 61 -12.36 27.65 1.50
N ASN A 62 -11.21 28.34 1.52
CA ASN A 62 -10.38 28.54 0.35
C ASN A 62 -9.00 27.91 0.56
N GLY A 63 -8.58 27.07 -0.37
CA GLY A 63 -7.26 26.47 -0.30
C GLY A 63 -7.16 25.15 -1.02
N LYS A 64 -6.02 24.52 -0.84
CA LYS A 64 -5.65 23.29 -1.52
C LYS A 64 -4.98 22.32 -0.55
N VAL A 65 -5.21 21.05 -0.76
CA VAL A 65 -4.40 19.96 -0.21
C VAL A 65 -3.51 19.46 -1.32
N ASN A 66 -2.22 19.48 -1.09
CA ASN A 66 -1.23 19.05 -2.06
C ASN A 66 -0.57 17.76 -1.57
N ILE A 67 -0.41 16.80 -2.49
CA ILE A 67 0.28 15.54 -2.28
C ILE A 67 1.34 15.42 -3.38
N PHE A 68 2.60 15.43 -3.00
CA PHE A 68 3.70 15.20 -3.91
C PHE A 68 4.24 13.79 -3.77
N ILE A 69 4.59 13.17 -4.88
CA ILE A 69 5.16 11.84 -4.94
C ILE A 69 6.42 11.90 -5.80
N ASP A 70 7.56 11.48 -5.22
CA ASP A 70 8.85 11.49 -5.92
C ASP A 70 8.92 10.35 -6.95
N THR A 71 8.15 10.53 -8.03
CA THR A 71 8.16 9.60 -9.15
C THR A 71 7.74 10.26 -10.45
N THR A 72 8.40 9.89 -11.53
CA THR A 72 8.03 10.27 -12.90
C THR A 72 7.16 9.20 -13.59
N SER A 73 7.06 7.99 -13.03
CA SER A 73 6.19 6.94 -13.53
C SER A 73 4.72 7.34 -13.45
N LYS A 74 3.89 6.68 -14.27
CA LYS A 74 2.45 6.96 -14.30
C LYS A 74 1.80 6.61 -12.96
N ILE A 75 1.08 7.58 -12.39
CA ILE A 75 0.18 7.41 -11.24
C ILE A 75 -1.23 7.73 -11.71
N GLU A 76 -2.19 7.01 -11.16
CA GLU A 76 -3.60 7.29 -11.26
C GLU A 76 -4.09 7.64 -9.86
N ALA A 77 -4.76 8.78 -9.73
CA ALA A 77 -5.31 9.27 -8.47
C ALA A 77 -6.83 9.35 -8.58
N GLU A 78 -7.52 8.77 -7.61
CA GLU A 78 -8.99 8.75 -7.52
C GLU A 78 -9.41 9.29 -6.15
N ASP A 79 -10.39 10.18 -6.10
CA ASP A 79 -11.06 10.53 -4.85
C ASP A 79 -12.01 9.39 -4.48
N ILE A 80 -11.72 8.74 -3.37
CA ILE A 80 -12.53 7.63 -2.84
C ILE A 80 -13.27 8.00 -1.55
N THR A 81 -13.34 9.29 -1.21
CA THR A 81 -14.05 9.75 -0.01
C THR A 81 -15.52 9.34 -0.05
N TYR A 82 -16.15 9.37 -1.24
CA TYR A 82 -17.53 8.95 -1.44
C TYR A 82 -17.80 7.47 -1.14
N LYS A 83 -16.78 6.62 -1.14
CA LYS A 83 -16.89 5.19 -0.79
C LYS A 83 -17.03 4.94 0.71
N LEU A 84 -16.79 5.96 1.53
CA LEU A 84 -16.95 5.91 2.98
C LEU A 84 -18.41 6.14 3.40
N LYS A 85 -19.32 5.38 2.81
CA LYS A 85 -20.77 5.47 3.09
C LYS A 85 -21.22 4.54 4.21
N ASP A 86 -20.47 3.50 4.49
CA ASP A 86 -20.78 2.47 5.50
C ASP A 86 -20.01 2.76 6.80
N ASP A 87 -20.73 2.82 7.92
CA ASP A 87 -20.15 3.06 9.24
C ASP A 87 -19.13 1.97 9.63
N ASN A 88 -19.35 0.72 9.22
CA ASN A 88 -18.39 -0.36 9.46
C ASN A 88 -17.06 -0.10 8.75
N ILE A 89 -17.10 0.43 7.51
CA ILE A 89 -15.91 0.80 6.76
C ILE A 89 -15.21 1.97 7.46
N ILE A 90 -15.95 3.00 7.83
CA ILE A 90 -15.43 4.16 8.57
C ILE A 90 -14.77 3.69 9.86
N ASN A 91 -15.48 2.94 10.68
CA ASN A 91 -14.98 2.43 11.97
C ASN A 91 -13.70 1.60 11.81
N THR A 92 -13.61 0.82 10.75
CA THR A 92 -12.43 0.00 10.49
C THR A 92 -11.25 0.84 10.02
N ILE A 93 -11.46 1.82 9.12
CA ILE A 93 -10.41 2.71 8.63
C ILE A 93 -9.85 3.58 9.76
N PHE A 94 -10.74 4.15 10.56
CA PHE A 94 -10.34 5.01 11.67
C PHE A 94 -9.92 4.21 12.90
N ASN A 95 -10.22 2.91 12.95
CA ASN A 95 -9.99 2.05 14.10
C ASN A 95 -10.62 2.60 15.39
N GLU A 96 -11.76 3.25 15.26
CA GLU A 96 -12.54 3.89 16.32
C GLU A 96 -14.02 3.69 16.06
N PHE A 97 -14.83 3.75 17.12
CA PHE A 97 -16.28 3.84 16.97
C PHE A 97 -16.65 5.26 16.57
N ILE A 98 -17.17 5.40 15.37
CA ILE A 98 -17.61 6.67 14.79
C ILE A 98 -19.08 6.49 14.41
N ASN A 99 -19.92 7.38 14.93
CA ASN A 99 -21.29 7.50 14.47
C ASN A 99 -21.34 8.52 13.35
N SER A 100 -21.82 8.12 12.18
CA SER A 100 -21.91 9.03 11.05
C SER A 100 -23.35 9.32 10.67
N GLU A 101 -23.64 10.60 10.43
CA GLU A 101 -24.95 11.09 10.00
C GLU A 101 -24.79 11.74 8.63
N THR A 102 -25.70 11.44 7.69
CA THR A 102 -25.77 12.13 6.41
C THR A 102 -26.30 13.53 6.66
N CYS A 103 -25.60 14.55 6.19
CA CYS A 103 -26.05 15.92 6.29
C CYS A 103 -27.31 16.09 5.44
N LYS A 104 -28.46 16.34 6.09
CA LYS A 104 -29.79 16.44 5.43
C LYS A 104 -29.83 17.58 4.40
N GLU A 105 -29.03 18.61 4.62
CA GLU A 105 -29.02 19.81 3.79
C GLU A 105 -28.07 19.73 2.59
N GLN A 106 -27.29 18.64 2.48
CA GLN A 106 -26.26 18.55 1.44
C GLN A 106 -25.96 17.12 0.99
N ILE A 107 -26.16 16.92 -0.30
CA ILE A 107 -25.77 15.72 -1.00
C ILE A 107 -24.23 15.60 -0.92
N GLY A 108 -23.76 14.47 -0.41
CA GLY A 108 -22.34 14.15 -0.45
C GLY A 108 -21.50 14.49 0.79
N CYS A 109 -22.11 15.02 1.87
CA CYS A 109 -21.39 15.30 3.11
C CYS A 109 -21.88 14.41 4.25
N ARG A 110 -20.96 13.81 5.02
CA ARG A 110 -21.28 13.08 6.23
C ARG A 110 -20.61 13.73 7.44
N LYS A 111 -21.38 13.93 8.47
CA LYS A 111 -20.91 14.37 9.77
C LYS A 111 -20.54 13.14 10.57
N CYS A 112 -19.33 13.10 11.08
CA CYS A 112 -18.80 12.00 11.85
C CYS A 112 -18.44 12.44 13.27
N LYS A 113 -18.98 11.74 14.28
CA LYS A 113 -18.73 11.99 15.68
C LYS A 113 -17.98 10.83 16.30
N ARG A 114 -16.88 11.10 16.99
CA ARG A 114 -16.14 10.09 17.75
C ARG A 114 -16.86 9.72 19.02
N SER A 115 -16.95 8.43 19.34
CA SER A 115 -17.62 7.93 20.56
C SER A 115 -16.78 8.11 21.83
N SER A 116 -15.53 8.54 21.72
CA SER A 116 -14.57 8.68 22.83
C SER A 116 -14.85 9.86 23.79
N GLY A 117 -16.00 10.54 23.69
CA GLY A 117 -16.41 11.64 24.54
C GLY A 117 -15.69 12.97 24.28
N GLN A 118 -14.55 12.97 23.67
CA GLN A 118 -13.91 14.15 23.09
C GLN A 118 -14.57 14.45 21.76
N ALA A 119 -15.41 15.47 21.74
CA ALA A 119 -16.26 15.82 20.60
C ALA A 119 -15.47 16.45 19.45
N ASP A 120 -14.54 15.72 18.85
CA ASP A 120 -13.97 16.11 17.59
C ASP A 120 -14.92 15.67 16.46
N PHE A 121 -15.75 16.60 16.04
CA PHE A 121 -16.58 16.40 14.87
C PHE A 121 -15.72 16.65 13.64
N PHE A 122 -15.80 15.75 12.66
CA PHE A 122 -15.22 15.98 11.35
C PHE A 122 -16.25 15.60 10.27
N CYS A 123 -16.15 16.28 9.15
CA CYS A 123 -17.03 16.10 8.00
C CYS A 123 -16.29 15.32 6.93
N LEU A 124 -16.85 14.19 6.51
CA LEU A 124 -16.40 13.49 5.32
C LEU A 124 -17.00 14.20 4.11
N ARG A 125 -16.17 14.68 3.20
CA ARG A 125 -16.59 15.20 1.91
C ARG A 125 -16.71 14.04 0.94
N CYS A 126 -17.92 13.72 0.55
CA CYS A 126 -18.20 12.75 -0.49
C CYS A 126 -18.33 13.51 -1.81
N LEU A 127 -17.39 13.30 -2.70
CA LEU A 127 -17.37 13.92 -4.02
C LEU A 127 -17.78 12.85 -5.02
N ASP A 128 -18.92 13.03 -5.65
CA ASP A 128 -19.43 12.06 -6.63
C ASP A 128 -18.71 12.18 -7.99
N ASP A 129 -18.22 13.39 -8.32
CA ASP A 129 -17.41 13.66 -9.52
C ASP A 129 -16.20 14.48 -9.16
N SER A 130 -15.03 14.09 -9.63
CA SER A 130 -13.76 14.63 -9.20
C SER A 130 -13.13 15.70 -10.15
N PRO A 131 -13.81 16.81 -10.50
CA PRO A 131 -13.17 17.91 -11.16
C PRO A 131 -12.16 18.64 -10.26
N ASN A 132 -12.15 18.33 -8.96
CA ASN A 132 -11.35 18.99 -7.93
C ASN A 132 -9.96 18.39 -7.74
N LEU A 133 -9.71 17.21 -8.30
CA LEU A 133 -8.42 16.54 -8.25
C LEU A 133 -7.64 16.84 -9.52
N LYS A 134 -6.52 17.56 -9.40
CA LYS A 134 -5.62 17.87 -10.49
C LYS A 134 -4.29 17.16 -10.30
N GLN A 135 -3.75 16.60 -11.37
CA GLN A 135 -2.47 15.92 -11.36
C GLN A 135 -1.52 16.60 -12.38
N ASP A 136 -0.38 17.06 -11.90
CA ASP A 136 0.65 17.72 -12.69
C ASP A 136 2.02 17.07 -12.48
N LYS A 137 2.88 17.10 -13.50
CA LYS A 137 4.30 16.78 -13.36
C LYS A 137 5.03 18.03 -12.90
N LYS A 138 5.59 18.00 -11.69
CA LYS A 138 6.28 19.14 -11.07
C LYS A 138 7.38 18.64 -10.12
N TYR A 139 8.42 19.45 -9.95
CA TYR A 139 9.54 19.13 -9.04
C TYR A 139 10.24 17.77 -9.33
N ASN A 140 10.30 17.36 -10.60
CA ASN A 140 10.76 16.03 -11.03
C ASN A 140 9.95 14.85 -10.47
N GLY A 141 8.72 15.10 -10.05
CA GLY A 141 7.79 14.12 -9.51
C GLY A 141 6.37 14.35 -9.98
N THR A 142 5.41 13.78 -9.28
CA THR A 142 3.98 13.96 -9.54
C THR A 142 3.35 14.73 -8.39
N LEU A 143 2.75 15.87 -8.70
CA LEU A 143 1.97 16.68 -7.77
C LEU A 143 0.49 16.42 -7.99
N ILE A 144 -0.22 16.04 -6.95
CA ILE A 144 -1.67 15.87 -6.92
C ILE A 144 -2.23 16.99 -6.05
N THR A 145 -3.06 17.81 -6.62
CA THR A 145 -3.69 18.95 -5.95
C THR A 145 -5.19 18.70 -5.82
N PHE A 146 -5.67 18.75 -4.60
CA PHE A 146 -7.09 18.72 -4.29
C PHE A 146 -7.57 20.13 -3.94
N ASN A 147 -8.41 20.72 -4.79
CA ASN A 147 -8.88 22.07 -4.63
C ASN A 147 -10.14 22.13 -3.74
N ILE A 148 -9.99 22.66 -2.53
CA ILE A 148 -11.09 22.81 -1.56
C ILE A 148 -12.08 23.89 -2.01
N SER A 149 -11.59 24.97 -2.60
CA SER A 149 -12.43 26.10 -3.03
C SER A 149 -13.45 25.71 -4.11
N ALA A 150 -13.17 24.68 -4.89
CA ALA A 150 -14.08 24.20 -5.93
C ALA A 150 -15.25 23.37 -5.36
N ILE A 151 -15.22 23.04 -4.06
CA ILE A 151 -16.26 22.22 -3.43
C ILE A 151 -17.36 23.15 -2.92
N LYS A 152 -18.51 23.11 -3.58
CA LYS A 152 -19.73 23.82 -3.16
C LYS A 152 -20.42 23.09 -2.01
N CYS A 153 -19.71 22.81 -0.92
CA CYS A 153 -20.30 22.15 0.23
C CYS A 153 -20.39 23.13 1.39
N ILE A 154 -21.57 23.33 1.96
CA ILE A 154 -21.75 24.08 3.21
C ILE A 154 -21.31 23.14 4.34
N ILE A 155 -20.21 23.44 4.98
CA ILE A 155 -19.72 22.67 6.10
C ILE A 155 -20.59 23.01 7.31
N PRO A 156 -21.15 22.02 8.01
CA PRO A 156 -21.90 22.29 9.24
C PRO A 156 -21.06 23.14 10.20
N CYS A 157 -21.68 24.15 10.80
CA CYS A 157 -21.00 25.16 11.63
C CYS A 157 -20.33 24.58 12.90
N ASP A 158 -20.73 23.40 13.32
CA ASP A 158 -20.17 22.68 14.46
C ASP A 158 -19.01 21.73 14.10
N CYS A 159 -18.69 21.54 12.81
CA CYS A 159 -17.53 20.76 12.38
C CYS A 159 -16.26 21.59 12.48
N LYS A 160 -15.24 21.07 13.15
CA LYS A 160 -13.91 21.71 13.30
C LYS A 160 -12.89 21.22 12.28
N ARG A 161 -13.08 20.02 11.75
CA ARG A 161 -12.14 19.36 10.83
C ARG A 161 -12.88 18.77 9.64
N GLN A 162 -12.15 18.56 8.56
CA GLN A 162 -12.64 17.94 7.34
C GLN A 162 -11.71 16.82 6.90
N TYR A 163 -12.26 15.81 6.23
CA TYR A 163 -11.55 14.63 5.81
C TYR A 163 -11.73 14.35 4.33
N ILE A 164 -10.64 14.05 3.66
CA ILE A 164 -10.63 13.53 2.29
C ILE A 164 -9.87 12.22 2.23
N ARG A 165 -10.17 11.39 1.23
CA ARG A 165 -9.46 10.14 1.01
C ARG A 165 -9.21 9.92 -0.48
N ILE A 166 -7.95 9.76 -0.83
CA ILE A 166 -7.48 9.63 -2.21
C ILE A 166 -6.82 8.26 -2.34
N ARG A 167 -7.12 7.55 -3.43
CA ARG A 167 -6.45 6.31 -3.83
C ARG A 167 -5.45 6.58 -4.92
N LEU A 168 -4.25 6.05 -4.74
CA LEU A 168 -3.20 6.02 -5.73
C LEU A 168 -3.06 4.62 -6.28
N SER A 169 -2.96 4.51 -7.60
CA SER A 169 -2.74 3.26 -8.32
C SER A 169 -1.82 3.47 -9.54
N GLY A 170 -1.62 2.44 -10.33
CA GLY A 170 -0.83 2.53 -11.54
C GLY A 170 0.59 2.02 -11.40
N GLU A 171 1.40 2.30 -12.42
CA GLU A 171 2.75 1.73 -12.57
C GLU A 171 3.69 2.10 -11.42
N ALA A 172 3.66 3.36 -10.98
CA ALA A 172 4.50 3.83 -9.89
C ALA A 172 4.20 3.07 -8.59
N ILE A 173 2.92 2.85 -8.29
CA ILE A 173 2.48 2.15 -7.07
C ILE A 173 2.85 0.66 -7.13
N ASN A 174 2.85 0.06 -8.31
CA ASN A 174 3.32 -1.33 -8.46
C ASN A 174 4.82 -1.48 -8.20
N LYS A 175 5.59 -0.40 -8.34
CA LYS A 175 7.05 -0.38 -8.14
C LYS A 175 7.49 -0.04 -6.71
N ILE A 176 6.58 0.37 -5.81
CA ILE A 176 6.94 0.69 -4.40
C ILE A 176 7.43 -0.54 -3.64
N TYR A 177 6.99 -1.73 -4.07
CA TYR A 177 7.47 -3.00 -3.52
C TYR A 177 8.69 -3.48 -4.29
N ILE A 178 9.85 -3.33 -3.68
CA ILE A 178 11.14 -3.70 -4.25
C ILE A 178 11.28 -5.21 -4.16
N LYS A 179 11.36 -5.87 -5.30
CA LYS A 179 11.62 -7.33 -5.34
C LYS A 179 13.08 -7.59 -5.08
N ASP A 180 13.37 -8.40 -4.07
CA ASP A 180 14.73 -8.87 -3.85
C ASP A 180 15.16 -9.78 -5.01
N LYS A 181 16.27 -9.40 -5.65
CA LYS A 181 16.92 -10.21 -6.68
C LYS A 181 17.91 -11.14 -5.99
N ILE A 182 17.42 -12.08 -5.18
CA ILE A 182 18.28 -13.09 -4.57
C ILE A 182 18.93 -13.90 -5.70
N PRO A 183 20.26 -14.10 -5.69
CA PRO A 183 20.92 -14.95 -6.67
C PRO A 183 20.29 -16.33 -6.68
N ALA A 184 20.05 -16.88 -7.86
CA ALA A 184 19.40 -18.18 -8.08
C ALA A 184 20.08 -19.34 -7.33
N ALA A 185 21.33 -19.17 -6.90
CA ALA A 185 22.10 -20.14 -6.14
C ALA A 185 21.59 -20.39 -4.71
N ARG A 186 20.70 -19.54 -4.17
CA ARG A 186 20.16 -19.75 -2.82
C ARG A 186 18.87 -20.55 -2.88
N LEU A 187 18.84 -21.66 -2.15
CA LEU A 187 17.68 -22.58 -2.04
C LEU A 187 16.38 -21.85 -1.64
N GLN A 188 16.50 -20.78 -0.83
CA GLN A 188 15.38 -19.91 -0.43
C GLN A 188 14.66 -19.25 -1.59
N TYR A 189 15.33 -19.00 -2.72
CA TYR A 189 14.72 -18.40 -3.90
C TYR A 189 13.60 -19.27 -4.49
N TYR A 190 13.72 -20.57 -4.37
CA TYR A 190 12.73 -21.52 -4.89
C TYR A 190 11.51 -21.66 -3.98
N THR A 191 11.64 -21.29 -2.70
CA THR A 191 10.59 -21.50 -1.70
C THR A 191 9.90 -20.22 -1.24
N SER A 192 10.53 -19.06 -1.41
CA SER A 192 9.97 -17.80 -0.95
C SER A 192 10.37 -16.62 -1.84
N LYS A 193 9.50 -15.65 -1.93
CA LYS A 193 9.77 -14.33 -2.53
C LYS A 193 9.83 -13.30 -1.42
N ILE A 194 10.77 -12.38 -1.55
CA ILE A 194 10.97 -11.28 -0.62
C ILE A 194 10.73 -9.97 -1.35
N ASP A 195 9.88 -9.15 -0.78
CA ASP A 195 9.62 -7.78 -1.23
C ASP A 195 9.93 -6.81 -0.08
N PHE A 196 10.44 -5.63 -0.40
CA PHE A 196 10.69 -4.56 0.56
C PHE A 196 9.79 -3.37 0.26
N LEU A 197 9.36 -2.68 1.31
CA LEU A 197 8.71 -1.38 1.24
C LEU A 197 9.53 -0.40 2.09
N ASP A 198 10.10 0.65 1.46
CA ASP A 198 10.72 1.82 2.13
C ASP A 198 9.83 3.02 1.83
N PHE A 199 9.05 3.43 2.81
CA PHE A 199 8.12 4.55 2.71
C PHE A 199 8.52 5.68 3.65
N ARG A 200 8.44 6.91 3.14
CA ARG A 200 8.72 8.14 3.88
C ARG A 200 7.68 9.21 3.58
N LEU A 201 7.18 9.84 4.63
CA LEU A 201 6.23 10.95 4.56
C LEU A 201 6.89 12.21 5.13
N ASN A 202 6.83 13.31 4.38
CA ASN A 202 7.39 14.63 4.73
C ASN A 202 8.86 14.62 5.15
N ASN A 203 9.64 13.64 4.70
CA ASN A 203 11.05 13.58 5.02
C ASN A 203 11.85 14.54 4.12
N VAL A 204 12.17 15.71 4.66
CA VAL A 204 12.85 16.81 3.95
C VAL A 204 14.16 16.38 3.30
N ARG A 205 14.89 15.43 3.90
CA ARG A 205 16.18 14.94 3.38
C ARG A 205 16.05 14.10 2.12
N SER A 206 14.88 13.50 1.90
CA SER A 206 14.64 12.65 0.72
C SER A 206 13.90 13.36 -0.40
N LEU A 207 13.25 14.48 -0.11
CA LEU A 207 12.47 15.25 -1.07
C LEU A 207 13.34 16.19 -1.92
N PRO A 208 12.90 16.55 -3.14
CA PRO A 208 13.62 17.48 -4.00
C PRO A 208 13.80 18.85 -3.34
N GLN A 209 15.01 19.42 -3.39
CA GLN A 209 15.31 20.74 -2.83
C GLN A 209 14.41 21.85 -3.41
N SER A 210 14.07 21.76 -4.70
CA SER A 210 13.15 22.70 -5.36
C SER A 210 11.75 22.71 -4.76
N LEU A 211 11.34 21.63 -4.09
CA LEU A 211 10.10 21.54 -3.34
C LEU A 211 10.30 22.03 -1.91
N THR A 212 11.31 21.50 -1.20
CA THR A 212 11.52 21.77 0.22
C THR A 212 11.82 23.23 0.53
N SER A 213 12.41 23.98 -0.41
CA SER A 213 12.65 25.42 -0.28
C SER A 213 11.41 26.31 -0.41
N LYS A 214 10.27 25.75 -0.86
CA LYS A 214 9.04 26.51 -1.16
C LYS A 214 7.84 26.13 -0.33
N VAL A 215 7.94 25.02 0.39
CA VAL A 215 6.80 24.41 1.08
C VAL A 215 7.05 24.37 2.56
N VAL A 216 6.07 24.82 3.34
CA VAL A 216 6.01 24.61 4.79
C VAL A 216 5.18 23.37 5.05
N TYR A 217 5.77 22.39 5.70
CA TYR A 217 5.08 21.15 6.04
C TYR A 217 4.28 21.32 7.33
N PRO A 218 3.02 20.88 7.34
CA PRO A 218 2.22 20.91 8.56
C PRO A 218 2.75 19.91 9.59
N THR A 219 2.52 20.18 10.85
CA THR A 219 2.71 19.19 11.91
C THR A 219 1.77 18.00 11.70
N LEU A 220 2.28 16.80 11.81
CA LEU A 220 1.51 15.56 11.76
C LEU A 220 1.04 15.22 13.17
N ASP A 221 -0.19 15.60 13.53
CA ASP A 221 -0.75 15.36 14.90
C ASP A 221 -0.83 13.87 15.22
N SER A 222 -1.20 13.08 14.22
CA SER A 222 -1.20 11.63 14.32
C SER A 222 -1.09 10.97 12.95
N ILE A 223 -0.46 9.81 12.93
CA ILE A 223 -0.35 8.99 11.73
C ILE A 223 -0.87 7.61 12.05
N ARG A 224 -1.72 7.10 11.17
CA ARG A 224 -2.16 5.70 11.17
C ARG A 224 -1.78 5.09 9.85
N CYS A 225 -0.84 4.18 9.89
CA CYS A 225 -0.34 3.49 8.70
C CYS A 225 -0.70 2.02 8.79
N PHE A 226 -1.31 1.50 7.73
CA PHE A 226 -1.67 0.10 7.61
C PHE A 226 -0.99 -0.51 6.39
N LEU A 227 -0.43 -1.69 6.56
CA LEU A 227 -0.01 -2.53 5.46
C LEU A 227 -0.95 -3.73 5.38
N MET A 228 -1.63 -3.85 4.25
CA MET A 228 -2.61 -4.87 3.96
C MET A 228 -1.97 -5.97 3.13
N LEU A 229 -1.80 -7.15 3.72
CA LEU A 229 -1.21 -8.32 3.07
C LEU A 229 -2.24 -9.43 2.91
N GLU A 230 -2.13 -10.21 1.85
CA GLU A 230 -2.94 -11.42 1.72
C GLU A 230 -2.44 -12.51 2.68
N SER A 231 -3.34 -13.33 3.22
CA SER A 231 -2.97 -14.49 4.03
C SER A 231 -1.97 -15.38 3.28
N GLY A 232 -0.83 -15.65 3.89
CA GLY A 232 0.32 -16.32 3.28
C GLY A 232 1.50 -15.40 2.97
N GLU A 233 1.34 -14.11 3.19
CA GLU A 233 2.43 -13.14 3.28
C GLU A 233 2.65 -12.76 4.75
N GLU A 234 3.89 -12.60 5.15
CA GLU A 234 4.29 -12.27 6.53
C GLU A 234 5.36 -11.18 6.55
N LEU A 235 5.37 -10.37 7.62
CA LEU A 235 6.46 -9.43 7.88
C LEU A 235 7.60 -10.17 8.58
N THR A 236 8.80 -10.09 8.01
CA THR A 236 10.00 -10.73 8.56
C THR A 236 11.00 -9.74 9.15
N LEU A 237 10.99 -8.50 8.67
CA LEU A 237 11.81 -7.40 9.17
C LEU A 237 11.01 -6.10 9.16
N HIS A 238 11.20 -5.27 10.17
CA HIS A 238 10.62 -3.93 10.24
C HIS A 238 11.49 -3.03 11.13
N ASN A 239 11.61 -1.75 10.76
CA ASN A 239 12.37 -0.76 11.54
C ASN A 239 11.59 -0.20 12.74
N LYS A 240 10.26 -0.24 12.66
CA LYS A 240 9.34 0.15 13.74
C LYS A 240 8.38 -0.99 14.04
N GLY A 241 8.21 -1.34 15.32
CA GLY A 241 7.22 -2.33 15.75
C GLY A 241 5.80 -1.90 15.35
N TYR A 242 5.01 -2.82 14.80
CA TYR A 242 3.59 -2.58 14.60
C TYR A 242 2.82 -2.71 15.92
N LYS A 243 1.80 -1.86 16.10
CA LYS A 243 0.99 -1.87 17.34
C LYS A 243 -0.03 -3.00 17.37
N LYS A 244 -0.61 -3.34 16.22
CA LYS A 244 -1.69 -4.34 16.11
C LYS A 244 -1.64 -5.05 14.77
N VAL A 245 -2.14 -6.29 14.75
CA VAL A 245 -2.48 -7.04 13.53
C VAL A 245 -3.94 -7.44 13.60
N ARG A 246 -4.65 -7.32 12.48
CA ARG A 246 -6.05 -7.69 12.36
C ARG A 246 -6.29 -8.49 11.09
N ALA A 247 -7.16 -9.46 11.16
CA ALA A 247 -7.76 -10.07 9.98
C ALA A 247 -8.94 -9.21 9.51
N ILE A 248 -8.94 -8.86 8.23
CA ILE A 248 -10.04 -8.14 7.58
C ILE A 248 -10.85 -9.14 6.76
N GLU A 249 -12.14 -9.21 7.05
CA GLU A 249 -13.09 -10.02 6.32
C GLU A 249 -13.43 -9.34 4.99
N LYS A 250 -13.07 -9.96 3.87
CA LYS A 250 -13.29 -9.39 2.54
C LYS A 250 -14.76 -9.13 2.23
N GLU A 251 -15.63 -9.96 2.78
CA GLU A 251 -17.08 -9.91 2.58
C GLU A 251 -17.70 -8.60 3.12
N LYS A 252 -17.07 -7.97 4.10
CA LYS A 252 -17.54 -6.71 4.69
C LYS A 252 -17.13 -5.48 3.90
N TRP A 253 -16.28 -5.65 2.88
CA TRP A 253 -15.69 -4.55 2.11
C TRP A 253 -15.93 -4.64 0.59
N PRO A 254 -17.04 -5.19 0.10
CA PRO A 254 -17.19 -5.50 -1.32
C PRO A 254 -16.98 -4.26 -2.20
N ASN A 255 -17.71 -3.18 -1.96
CA ASN A 255 -17.65 -1.95 -2.76
C ASN A 255 -16.32 -1.21 -2.64
N TYR A 256 -15.67 -1.30 -1.48
CA TYR A 256 -14.39 -0.65 -1.25
C TYR A 256 -13.23 -1.41 -1.92
N LEU A 257 -13.27 -2.75 -1.88
CA LEU A 257 -12.25 -3.62 -2.46
C LEU A 257 -12.48 -3.87 -3.96
N GLU A 258 -13.71 -3.77 -4.44
CA GLU A 258 -14.04 -3.96 -5.86
C GLU A 258 -13.29 -2.96 -6.74
N ALA A 259 -13.14 -1.75 -6.30
CA ALA A 259 -12.32 -0.75 -6.97
C ALA A 259 -10.81 -1.03 -6.91
N LEU A 260 -10.36 -2.01 -6.14
CA LEU A 260 -8.97 -2.51 -6.14
C LEU A 260 -8.77 -3.65 -7.14
N THR A 261 -9.84 -4.20 -7.73
CA THR A 261 -9.70 -5.14 -8.83
C THR A 261 -9.44 -4.33 -10.09
N PRO A 262 -8.27 -4.47 -10.74
CA PRO A 262 -8.05 -3.79 -12.00
C PRO A 262 -9.14 -4.23 -12.98
N TYR A 263 -9.64 -3.30 -13.75
CA TYR A 263 -10.43 -3.58 -14.93
C TYR A 263 -9.55 -4.49 -15.81
N VAL A 264 -9.78 -5.79 -15.70
CA VAL A 264 -9.12 -6.76 -16.57
C VAL A 264 -9.75 -6.52 -17.95
N ASN A 265 -9.14 -5.62 -18.71
CA ASN A 265 -9.31 -5.61 -20.12
C ASN A 265 -8.88 -7.01 -20.61
N ASN A 266 -9.85 -7.83 -20.95
CA ASN A 266 -9.71 -9.11 -21.65
C ASN A 266 -9.11 -8.89 -23.05
N LYS A 267 -7.87 -8.45 -23.11
CA LYS A 267 -7.11 -8.24 -24.34
C LYS A 267 -5.67 -8.73 -24.20
N ASP A 268 -5.46 -9.92 -23.66
CA ASP A 268 -4.22 -10.68 -23.85
C ASP A 268 -4.50 -12.18 -23.80
N GLU A 269 -5.50 -12.62 -24.56
CA GLU A 269 -5.57 -13.99 -25.05
C GLU A 269 -5.06 -14.05 -26.49
N SER A 270 -3.82 -13.63 -26.71
CA SER A 270 -3.10 -14.03 -27.92
C SER A 270 -2.50 -15.40 -27.65
N GLY A 271 -3.14 -16.39 -28.27
CA GLY A 271 -2.88 -17.80 -28.14
C GLY A 271 -1.45 -18.23 -28.41
N THR A 272 -0.77 -18.55 -27.35
CA THR A 272 0.27 -19.58 -27.33
C THR A 272 0.02 -20.42 -26.09
N THR A 273 -0.76 -21.48 -26.27
CA THR A 273 -0.93 -22.53 -25.27
C THR A 273 0.41 -23.21 -25.06
N SER A 274 1.24 -22.65 -24.20
CA SER A 274 2.52 -23.23 -23.83
C SER A 274 2.26 -24.61 -23.22
N LEU A 275 3.11 -25.60 -23.56
CA LEU A 275 3.15 -26.94 -22.92
C LEU A 275 3.01 -26.84 -21.39
N PHE A 276 3.49 -25.76 -20.79
CA PHE A 276 3.39 -25.43 -19.37
C PHE A 276 1.95 -25.20 -18.90
N GLN A 277 1.09 -24.62 -19.75
CA GLN A 277 -0.34 -24.43 -19.41
C GLN A 277 -1.10 -25.75 -19.45
N LYS A 278 -0.79 -26.63 -20.42
CA LYS A 278 -1.37 -27.97 -20.50
C LYS A 278 -0.94 -28.84 -19.30
N CYS A 279 0.32 -28.79 -18.91
CA CYS A 279 0.79 -29.44 -17.68
C CYS A 279 0.08 -28.90 -16.43
N LYS A 280 -0.13 -27.58 -16.34
CA LYS A 280 -0.81 -26.94 -15.22
C LYS A 280 -2.28 -27.35 -15.10
N GLU A 281 -2.97 -27.55 -16.22
CA GLU A 281 -4.34 -28.07 -16.24
C GLU A 281 -4.42 -29.56 -15.92
N TYR A 282 -3.47 -30.34 -16.39
CA TYR A 282 -3.38 -31.76 -16.06
C TYR A 282 -3.12 -31.96 -14.56
N PHE A 283 -2.17 -31.23 -13.97
CA PHE A 283 -1.92 -31.25 -12.54
C PHE A 283 -3.09 -30.72 -11.69
N LYS A 284 -3.90 -29.77 -12.22
CA LYS A 284 -5.10 -29.29 -11.55
C LYS A 284 -6.17 -30.38 -11.39
N LYS A 285 -6.20 -31.37 -12.28
CA LYS A 285 -7.09 -32.54 -12.21
C LYS A 285 -6.67 -33.58 -11.17
N PHE A 286 -5.38 -33.70 -10.89
CA PHE A 286 -4.83 -34.70 -9.94
C PHE A 286 -4.62 -34.18 -8.52
N LEU A 287 -4.53 -32.86 -8.35
CA LEU A 287 -4.49 -32.29 -7.00
C LEU A 287 -5.94 -32.21 -6.49
N PRO A 288 -6.22 -32.78 -5.30
CA PRO A 288 -7.53 -32.59 -4.67
C PRO A 288 -7.78 -31.09 -4.66
N SER A 289 -8.95 -30.69 -5.16
CA SER A 289 -9.35 -29.28 -5.24
C SER A 289 -9.17 -28.70 -3.83
N GLY A 290 -8.02 -28.05 -3.64
CA GLY A 290 -7.62 -27.57 -2.34
C GLY A 290 -8.78 -26.72 -1.84
N ARG A 291 -9.30 -27.03 -0.65
CA ARG A 291 -10.30 -26.23 0.06
C ARG A 291 -10.04 -24.79 -0.29
N LYS A 292 -11.02 -24.07 -0.83
CA LYS A 292 -10.95 -22.62 -1.02
C LYS A 292 -10.49 -22.07 0.33
N LYS A 293 -9.17 -21.89 0.50
CA LYS A 293 -8.64 -21.26 1.70
C LYS A 293 -9.28 -19.89 1.69
N ASN A 294 -10.17 -19.66 2.65
CA ASN A 294 -10.73 -18.33 2.85
C ASN A 294 -9.54 -17.41 3.03
N LYS A 295 -9.20 -16.71 1.95
CA LYS A 295 -8.07 -15.80 1.94
C LYS A 295 -8.55 -14.54 2.62
N PHE A 296 -8.10 -14.31 3.85
CA PHE A 296 -8.31 -13.06 4.56
C PHE A 296 -7.16 -12.09 4.31
N ILE A 297 -7.39 -10.83 4.57
CA ILE A 297 -6.39 -9.78 4.50
C ILE A 297 -5.90 -9.53 5.93
N LEU A 298 -4.58 -9.53 6.12
CA LEU A 298 -3.95 -9.12 7.37
C LEU A 298 -3.59 -7.64 7.28
N ALA A 299 -4.07 -6.86 8.24
CA ALA A 299 -3.76 -5.45 8.39
C ALA A 299 -2.76 -5.26 9.54
N TYR A 300 -1.53 -4.91 9.20
CA TYR A 300 -0.49 -4.53 10.17
C TYR A 300 -0.57 -3.02 10.38
N GLN A 301 -0.69 -2.59 11.64
CA GLN A 301 -0.91 -1.19 11.99
C GLN A 301 0.29 -0.59 12.71
N TRP A 302 0.78 0.52 12.19
CA TRP A 302 1.65 1.48 12.89
C TRP A 302 0.85 2.74 13.19
N SER A 303 1.09 3.35 14.34
CA SER A 303 0.55 4.67 14.65
C SER A 303 1.53 5.47 15.48
N THR A 304 1.53 6.77 15.24
CA THR A 304 2.15 7.77 16.10
C THR A 304 1.04 8.63 16.67
N ASP A 305 1.05 8.84 17.97
CA ASP A 305 0.09 9.68 18.67
C ASP A 305 0.78 10.95 19.23
N THR A 306 2.09 11.09 18.93
CA THR A 306 2.88 12.28 19.23
C THR A 306 3.04 13.11 17.95
N PRO A 307 2.88 14.46 18.03
CA PRO A 307 3.14 15.33 16.90
C PRO A 307 4.56 15.16 16.39
N ASP A 308 4.71 15.00 15.08
CA ASP A 308 5.99 14.84 14.40
C ASP A 308 5.96 15.62 13.07
N GLN A 309 7.11 15.85 12.48
CA GLN A 309 7.21 16.48 11.17
C GLN A 309 7.30 15.44 10.05
N ASP A 310 7.88 14.27 10.32
CA ASP A 310 8.05 13.21 9.34
C ASP A 310 7.64 11.83 9.89
N PHE A 311 7.46 10.90 8.96
CA PHE A 311 7.19 9.51 9.29
C PHE A 311 7.84 8.58 8.28
N SER A 312 8.46 7.50 8.75
CA SER A 312 9.02 6.50 7.87
C SER A 312 8.77 5.08 8.37
N ILE A 313 8.54 4.18 7.45
CA ILE A 313 8.54 2.74 7.72
C ILE A 313 9.37 1.99 6.67
N PHE A 314 10.15 1.03 7.14
CA PHE A 314 10.83 0.05 6.32
C PHE A 314 10.39 -1.34 6.75
N VAL A 315 9.92 -2.15 5.79
CA VAL A 315 9.45 -3.50 6.06
C VAL A 315 9.91 -4.47 4.99
N GLN A 316 10.18 -5.70 5.41
CA GLN A 316 10.43 -6.84 4.55
C GLN A 316 9.22 -7.77 4.59
N ILE A 317 8.70 -8.09 3.42
CA ILE A 317 7.52 -8.94 3.24
C ILE A 317 7.99 -10.24 2.61
N LYS A 318 7.74 -11.36 3.27
CA LYS A 318 8.02 -12.68 2.76
C LYS A 318 6.73 -13.34 2.30
N ARG A 319 6.74 -13.87 1.10
CA ARG A 319 5.68 -14.70 0.55
C ARG A 319 6.20 -16.10 0.33
N SER A 320 5.54 -17.06 0.93
CA SER A 320 5.83 -18.48 0.72
C SER A 320 5.11 -18.97 -0.54
N ASP A 321 5.84 -19.21 -1.62
CA ASP A 321 5.33 -19.84 -2.86
C ASP A 321 5.46 -21.38 -2.78
N PHE A 322 5.23 -21.92 -1.61
CA PHE A 322 5.72 -23.21 -1.15
C PHE A 322 5.32 -24.43 -1.98
N PHE A 323 4.13 -24.50 -2.56
CA PHE A 323 3.65 -25.81 -2.98
C PHE A 323 4.17 -26.31 -4.33
N ILE A 324 3.98 -25.59 -5.40
CA ILE A 324 4.25 -26.15 -6.75
C ILE A 324 5.74 -26.17 -7.09
N ARG A 325 6.46 -25.09 -6.81
CA ARG A 325 7.89 -24.97 -7.14
C ARG A 325 8.74 -25.94 -6.30
N THR A 326 8.43 -26.04 -5.02
CA THR A 326 9.14 -26.93 -4.10
C THR A 326 8.90 -28.38 -4.47
N VAL A 327 7.66 -28.77 -4.76
CA VAL A 327 7.34 -30.13 -5.22
C VAL A 327 8.03 -30.43 -6.56
N MET A 328 7.99 -29.51 -7.53
CA MET A 328 8.68 -29.70 -8.81
C MET A 328 10.19 -29.80 -8.64
N PHE A 329 10.77 -29.00 -7.74
CA PHE A 329 12.18 -29.06 -7.41
C PHE A 329 12.57 -30.41 -6.78
N PHE A 330 11.79 -30.90 -5.82
CA PHE A 330 12.02 -32.22 -5.22
C PHE A 330 11.81 -33.35 -6.22
N ILE A 331 10.80 -33.29 -7.07
CA ILE A 331 10.62 -34.26 -8.16
C ILE A 331 11.84 -34.26 -9.08
N LEU A 332 12.34 -33.08 -9.47
CA LEU A 332 13.50 -32.93 -10.34
C LEU A 332 14.77 -33.52 -9.70
N ILE A 333 15.00 -33.22 -8.43
CA ILE A 333 16.13 -33.77 -7.66
C ILE A 333 16.02 -35.27 -7.53
N THR A 334 14.88 -35.78 -7.07
CA THR A 334 14.71 -37.24 -6.89
C THR A 334 14.80 -37.98 -8.22
N THR A 335 14.28 -37.43 -9.30
CA THR A 335 14.43 -38.02 -10.63
C THR A 335 15.88 -37.99 -11.08
N PHE A 336 16.60 -36.91 -10.88
CA PHE A 336 18.01 -36.78 -11.23
C PHE A 336 18.86 -37.78 -10.44
N PHE A 337 18.75 -37.79 -9.13
CA PHE A 337 19.54 -38.73 -8.27
C PHE A 337 19.06 -40.15 -8.36
N GLY A 338 17.82 -40.41 -8.72
CA GLY A 338 17.28 -41.78 -8.89
C GLY A 338 17.60 -42.36 -10.26
N LEU A 339 17.44 -41.61 -11.35
CA LEU A 339 17.68 -42.12 -12.70
C LEU A 339 19.15 -42.01 -13.15
N PHE A 340 19.85 -40.96 -12.73
CA PHE A 340 21.23 -40.72 -13.18
C PHE A 340 22.19 -41.84 -12.79
N PRO A 341 22.19 -42.40 -11.56
CA PRO A 341 23.01 -43.52 -11.23
C PRO A 341 22.65 -44.80 -12.01
N SER A 342 21.35 -45.06 -12.22
CA SER A 342 20.93 -46.27 -12.95
C SER A 342 21.28 -46.18 -14.46
N VAL A 343 21.32 -44.99 -15.03
CA VAL A 343 21.78 -44.80 -16.42
C VAL A 343 23.32 -44.90 -16.52
N LEU A 344 24.05 -44.38 -15.54
CA LEU A 344 25.51 -44.42 -15.49
C LEU A 344 26.11 -45.79 -15.09
N ALA A 345 25.41 -46.54 -14.25
CA ALA A 345 25.90 -47.84 -13.76
C ALA A 345 26.41 -48.80 -14.86
N PRO A 346 25.71 -48.96 -16.02
CA PRO A 346 26.23 -49.82 -17.10
C PRO A 346 27.50 -49.28 -17.75
N TYR A 347 27.66 -47.97 -17.80
CA TYR A 347 28.87 -47.37 -18.39
C TYR A 347 30.06 -47.41 -17.46
N VAL A 348 29.83 -47.22 -16.17
CA VAL A 348 30.84 -47.38 -15.11
C VAL A 348 31.31 -48.82 -15.06
N ASP A 349 30.39 -49.82 -15.09
CA ASP A 349 30.73 -51.24 -15.09
C ASP A 349 31.55 -51.65 -16.32
N LYS A 350 31.18 -51.15 -17.52
CA LYS A 350 31.97 -51.35 -18.73
C LYS A 350 33.37 -50.72 -18.64
N GLY A 351 33.44 -49.50 -18.09
CA GLY A 351 34.70 -48.78 -17.92
C GLY A 351 35.64 -49.53 -16.94
N ILE A 352 35.10 -50.00 -15.83
CA ILE A 352 35.86 -50.77 -14.87
C ILE A 352 36.34 -52.11 -15.44
N LYS A 353 35.51 -52.83 -16.18
CA LYS A 353 35.90 -54.06 -16.88
C LYS A 353 36.99 -53.84 -17.89
N HIS A 354 36.92 -52.75 -18.67
CA HIS A 354 37.94 -52.40 -19.63
C HIS A 354 39.28 -52.01 -18.99
N LEU A 355 39.21 -51.29 -17.87
CA LEU A 355 40.40 -50.96 -17.06
C LEU A 355 41.03 -52.21 -16.43
N TRP A 356 40.21 -53.14 -15.95
CA TRP A 356 40.69 -54.41 -15.43
C TRP A 356 41.40 -55.25 -16.48
N GLN A 357 40.87 -55.33 -17.71
CA GLN A 357 41.53 -56.01 -18.82
C GLN A 357 42.83 -55.31 -19.27
N LEU A 358 42.93 -54.00 -19.14
CA LEU A 358 44.17 -53.28 -19.45
C LEU A 358 45.27 -53.41 -18.42
N ILE A 359 44.92 -53.65 -17.17
CA ILE A 359 45.90 -53.76 -16.06
C ILE A 359 46.32 -55.18 -15.76
N PHE A 360 45.45 -56.15 -15.99
CA PHE A 360 45.68 -57.55 -15.59
C PHE A 360 45.51 -58.58 -16.71
N GLY A 361 45.22 -58.20 -17.94
CA GLY A 361 45.22 -59.04 -19.15
C GLY A 361 46.42 -58.76 -19.97
#